data_505b7b9239143bd3a16a446831b2fc7b
#
_entry.id   505b7b9239143bd3a16a446831b2fc7b
#
_cell.length_a   1.000
_cell.length_b   1.000
_cell.length_c   1.000
_cell.angle_alpha   90.00
_cell.angle_beta   90.00
_cell.angle_gamma   90.00
#
_symmetry.space_group_name_H-M   'P 1'
#
loop_
_entity.id
_entity.type
_entity.pdbx_description
1 polymer ?
#
loop_
_entity_poly.entity_id
_entity_poly.type
_entity_poly.pdbx_seq_one_letter_code
_entity_poly.pdbx_strand_id
1 'polypeptide(L)'
;MKLETVEDYLEVLAGLQGNDKIKIVQEDCTILYSIARQVFRGKAFTDRQLDVVCLKLNYYSKQFADIGYTNLQEVLAMRTTRTPLRTVDRSQWIKIVDEPTRKTPQFTTSRMGRKPKDKELAKDSHIAIRFPFSKKIIMLIEKLAHGYRQGYYHEKGSHIHYFKISENSVYDIVETFKNKNYEIDERLLEYAQQVKTIKNKPEKYIPGVYDFNLVNTPK
;
A
#
# COMPACT_ATOMS: atom_id res chain seq x y z
N MET A 1 37.83 -9.02 14.11
CA MET A 1 36.52 -9.73 14.14
C MET A 1 35.93 -9.62 12.73
N LYS A 2 35.55 -10.73 12.10
CA LYS A 2 34.96 -10.68 10.75
C LYS A 2 33.42 -10.78 10.88
N LEU A 3 32.73 -9.86 10.26
CA LEU A 3 31.29 -9.92 10.03
C LEU A 3 31.08 -10.47 8.61
N GLU A 4 30.09 -11.33 8.42
CA GLU A 4 29.95 -12.09 7.17
C GLU A 4 28.85 -11.52 6.26
N THR A 5 27.88 -10.80 6.82
CA THR A 5 26.71 -10.34 6.09
C THR A 5 26.43 -8.85 6.28
N VAL A 6 25.66 -8.28 5.37
CA VAL A 6 25.20 -6.88 5.44
C VAL A 6 24.36 -6.66 6.70
N GLU A 7 23.57 -7.66 7.11
CA GLU A 7 22.76 -7.62 8.33
C GLU A 7 23.64 -7.47 9.57
N ASP A 8 24.77 -8.20 9.65
CA ASP A 8 25.67 -8.14 10.80
C ASP A 8 26.24 -6.73 10.95
N TYR A 9 26.68 -6.14 9.86
CA TYR A 9 27.18 -4.75 9.84
C TYR A 9 26.09 -3.74 10.21
N LEU A 10 24.85 -3.94 9.73
CA LEU A 10 23.73 -3.06 10.07
C LEU A 10 23.37 -3.17 11.56
N GLU A 11 23.40 -4.36 12.13
CA GLU A 11 23.12 -4.60 13.55
C GLU A 11 24.19 -3.94 14.44
N VAL A 12 25.47 -4.03 14.07
CA VAL A 12 26.56 -3.33 14.75
C VAL A 12 26.38 -1.81 14.63
N LEU A 13 26.11 -1.31 13.43
CA LEU A 13 25.86 0.12 13.20
C LEU A 13 24.70 0.63 14.06
N ALA A 14 23.63 -0.13 14.16
CA ALA A 14 22.46 0.25 14.95
C ALA A 14 22.61 0.03 16.47
N GLY A 15 23.79 -0.39 16.94
CA GLY A 15 24.03 -0.64 18.37
C GLY A 15 23.27 -1.85 18.94
N LEU A 16 22.63 -2.67 18.12
CA LEU A 16 21.83 -3.82 18.56
C LEU A 16 22.68 -4.95 19.17
N GLN A 17 23.99 -4.93 18.91
CA GLN A 17 24.98 -5.86 19.48
C GLN A 17 25.75 -5.27 20.67
N GLY A 18 25.25 -4.17 21.27
CA GLY A 18 25.89 -3.54 22.43
C GLY A 18 27.15 -2.74 22.11
N ASN A 19 27.36 -2.34 20.87
CA ASN A 19 28.52 -1.59 20.43
C ASN A 19 28.16 -0.17 20.01
N ASP A 20 28.25 0.78 20.95
CA ASP A 20 27.91 2.20 20.73
C ASP A 20 29.07 3.03 20.15
N LYS A 21 30.11 2.37 19.58
CA LYS A 21 31.31 3.07 19.11
C LYS A 21 31.11 3.80 17.78
N ILE A 22 30.08 3.45 17.00
CA ILE A 22 29.79 4.07 15.71
C ILE A 22 28.77 5.18 15.90
N LYS A 23 29.11 6.37 15.44
CA LYS A 23 28.21 7.53 15.50
C LYS A 23 27.43 7.65 14.19
N ILE A 24 26.12 7.38 14.26
CA ILE A 24 25.22 7.56 13.12
C ILE A 24 24.77 9.03 13.06
N VAL A 25 24.77 9.60 11.86
CA VAL A 25 24.19 10.92 11.61
C VAL A 25 22.68 10.88 11.87
N GLN A 26 22.14 11.91 12.52
CA GLN A 26 20.75 11.93 12.98
C GLN A 26 19.73 11.69 11.87
N GLU A 27 20.00 12.17 10.66
CA GLU A 27 19.17 11.98 9.49
C GLU A 27 19.04 10.49 9.08
N ASP A 28 20.08 9.71 9.32
CA ASP A 28 20.15 8.30 8.99
C ASP A 28 19.55 7.39 10.08
N CYS A 29 19.51 7.87 11.32
CA CYS A 29 19.06 7.10 12.47
C CYS A 29 17.68 6.46 12.24
N THR A 30 16.69 7.23 11.81
CA THR A 30 15.31 6.77 11.69
C THR A 30 15.20 5.60 10.71
N ILE A 31 15.83 5.70 9.54
CA ILE A 31 15.73 4.68 8.51
C ILE A 31 16.57 3.45 8.86
N LEU A 32 17.82 3.65 9.32
CA LEU A 32 18.71 2.53 9.65
C LEU A 32 18.20 1.74 10.85
N TYR A 33 17.78 2.38 11.93
CA TYR A 33 17.18 1.69 13.08
C TYR A 33 15.88 0.96 12.71
N SER A 34 15.05 1.54 11.85
CA SER A 34 13.84 0.87 11.40
C SER A 34 14.13 -0.41 10.64
N ILE A 35 15.11 -0.37 9.72
CA ILE A 35 15.52 -1.55 8.93
C ILE A 35 16.22 -2.57 9.84
N ALA A 36 17.14 -2.14 10.69
CA ALA A 36 17.85 -3.01 11.61
C ALA A 36 16.90 -3.80 12.53
N ARG A 37 15.90 -3.13 13.10
CA ARG A 37 14.87 -3.80 13.91
C ARG A 37 14.04 -4.82 13.14
N GLN A 38 13.79 -4.59 11.85
CA GLN A 38 13.09 -5.55 11.00
C GLN A 38 13.95 -6.79 10.76
N VAL A 39 15.22 -6.59 10.43
CA VAL A 39 16.20 -7.66 10.21
C VAL A 39 16.43 -8.46 11.48
N PHE A 40 16.65 -7.81 12.60
CA PHE A 40 16.82 -8.44 13.92
C PHE A 40 15.62 -9.33 14.31
N ARG A 41 14.41 -8.99 13.82
CA ARG A 41 13.19 -9.80 13.98
C ARG A 41 13.05 -10.90 12.92
N GLY A 42 14.09 -11.19 12.16
CA GLY A 42 14.10 -12.24 11.12
C GLY A 42 13.43 -11.85 9.79
N LYS A 43 13.18 -10.56 9.54
CA LYS A 43 12.65 -10.12 8.24
C LYS A 43 13.79 -9.86 7.26
N ALA A 44 13.79 -10.57 6.13
CA ALA A 44 14.74 -10.34 5.05
C ALA A 44 14.65 -8.91 4.47
N PHE A 45 15.75 -8.41 3.93
CA PHE A 45 15.77 -7.16 3.17
C PHE A 45 14.87 -7.23 1.92
N THR A 46 14.35 -6.09 1.53
CA THR A 46 13.93 -5.86 0.15
C THR A 46 15.12 -5.31 -0.64
N ASP A 47 15.09 -5.42 -1.99
CA ASP A 47 16.15 -4.86 -2.85
C ASP A 47 16.49 -3.41 -2.49
N ARG A 48 15.46 -2.55 -2.36
CA ARG A 48 15.65 -1.14 -2.00
C ARG A 48 16.22 -0.94 -0.60
N GLN A 49 15.84 -1.79 0.37
CA GLN A 49 16.43 -1.71 1.71
C GLN A 49 17.90 -2.08 1.67
N LEU A 50 18.25 -3.13 0.94
CA LEU A 50 19.63 -3.54 0.77
C LEU A 50 20.47 -2.44 0.10
N ASP A 51 19.96 -1.81 -0.99
CA ASP A 51 20.63 -0.70 -1.66
C ASP A 51 20.92 0.47 -0.71
N VAL A 52 19.90 0.88 0.05
CA VAL A 52 20.05 1.99 1.02
C VAL A 52 21.05 1.61 2.11
N VAL A 53 20.97 0.39 2.65
CA VAL A 53 21.86 -0.08 3.71
C VAL A 53 23.30 -0.16 3.21
N CYS A 54 23.53 -0.76 2.03
CA CYS A 54 24.89 -0.82 1.45
C CYS A 54 25.48 0.57 1.22
N LEU A 55 24.71 1.51 0.69
CA LEU A 55 25.13 2.89 0.50
C LEU A 55 25.55 3.53 1.83
N LYS A 56 24.73 3.35 2.87
CA LYS A 56 25.00 3.94 4.18
C LYS A 56 26.16 3.26 4.90
N LEU A 57 26.24 1.93 4.88
CA LEU A 57 27.39 1.22 5.45
C LEU A 57 28.70 1.64 4.80
N ASN A 58 28.72 1.85 3.48
CA ASN A 58 29.90 2.37 2.79
C ASN A 58 30.29 3.77 3.28
N TYR A 59 29.32 4.64 3.56
CA TYR A 59 29.57 5.97 4.16
C TYR A 59 30.25 5.87 5.53
N TYR A 60 29.86 4.89 6.35
CA TYR A 60 30.44 4.63 7.68
C TYR A 60 31.67 3.72 7.68
N SER A 61 32.21 3.33 6.51
CA SER A 61 33.27 2.34 6.36
C SER A 61 34.52 2.66 7.18
N LYS A 62 34.91 3.95 7.27
CA LYS A 62 36.04 4.38 8.08
C LYS A 62 35.86 4.09 9.57
N GLN A 63 34.66 4.35 10.10
CA GLN A 63 34.35 4.08 11.52
C GLN A 63 34.38 2.58 11.82
N PHE A 64 33.95 1.73 10.87
CA PHE A 64 34.09 0.28 11.00
C PHE A 64 35.55 -0.18 11.00
N ALA A 65 36.37 0.38 10.13
CA ALA A 65 37.81 0.09 10.11
C ALA A 65 38.51 0.49 11.42
N ASP A 66 38.18 1.67 11.96
CA ASP A 66 38.73 2.20 13.23
C ASP A 66 38.42 1.29 14.43
N ILE A 67 37.32 0.52 14.40
CA ILE A 67 36.97 -0.43 15.45
C ILE A 67 37.35 -1.89 15.11
N GLY A 68 38.09 -2.10 14.03
CA GLY A 68 38.69 -3.39 13.68
C GLY A 68 37.92 -4.25 12.71
N TYR A 69 36.84 -3.76 12.07
CA TYR A 69 36.14 -4.47 11.02
C TYR A 69 36.68 -4.08 9.64
N THR A 70 37.55 -4.90 9.06
CA THR A 70 38.27 -4.57 7.83
C THR A 70 37.70 -5.15 6.55
N ASN A 71 36.74 -6.12 6.65
CA ASN A 71 36.18 -6.83 5.49
C ASN A 71 34.85 -6.26 4.99
N LEU A 72 34.45 -5.05 5.43
CA LEU A 72 33.19 -4.44 5.02
C LEU A 72 33.06 -4.29 3.50
N GLN A 73 34.13 -3.84 2.84
CA GLN A 73 34.11 -3.62 1.39
C GLN A 73 33.89 -4.91 0.61
N GLU A 74 34.44 -6.03 1.07
CA GLU A 74 34.22 -7.36 0.49
C GLU A 74 32.76 -7.77 0.61
N VAL A 75 32.18 -7.63 1.82
CA VAL A 75 30.77 -7.96 2.07
C VAL A 75 29.81 -7.08 1.25
N LEU A 76 30.13 -5.78 1.11
CA LEU A 76 29.33 -4.86 0.29
C LEU A 76 29.43 -5.17 -1.21
N ALA A 77 30.62 -5.52 -1.70
CA ALA A 77 30.81 -5.90 -3.11
C ALA A 77 30.04 -7.17 -3.48
N MET A 78 30.05 -8.18 -2.59
CA MET A 78 29.29 -9.42 -2.78
C MET A 78 27.82 -9.28 -2.43
N ARG A 79 27.42 -8.21 -1.73
CA ARG A 79 26.06 -8.01 -1.21
C ARG A 79 25.54 -9.22 -0.43
N THR A 80 26.42 -9.82 0.37
CA THR A 80 26.12 -11.06 1.10
C THR A 80 25.07 -10.80 2.17
N THR A 81 23.96 -11.55 2.11
CA THR A 81 22.84 -11.47 3.08
C THR A 81 22.62 -12.82 3.75
N ARG A 82 22.18 -12.82 5.02
CA ARG A 82 21.82 -14.05 5.77
C ARG A 82 20.68 -14.83 5.13
N THR A 83 19.73 -14.08 4.57
CA THR A 83 18.52 -14.66 4.00
C THR A 83 18.28 -14.11 2.60
N PRO A 84 17.66 -14.86 1.69
CA PRO A 84 17.29 -14.36 0.38
C PRO A 84 16.44 -13.10 0.48
N LEU A 85 16.63 -12.19 -0.48
CA LEU A 85 15.89 -10.93 -0.50
C LEU A 85 14.38 -11.16 -0.59
N ARG A 86 13.64 -10.34 0.13
CA ARG A 86 12.19 -10.37 0.12
C ARG A 86 11.65 -9.63 -1.10
N THR A 87 10.95 -10.34 -1.97
CA THR A 87 10.21 -9.73 -3.07
C THR A 87 9.04 -8.92 -2.53
N VAL A 88 8.96 -7.66 -2.92
CA VAL A 88 7.77 -6.82 -2.67
C VAL A 88 6.99 -6.72 -3.96
N ASP A 89 5.78 -7.21 -3.94
CA ASP A 89 4.87 -7.04 -5.06
C ASP A 89 4.53 -5.54 -5.19
N ARG A 90 4.99 -4.94 -6.28
CA ARG A 90 4.80 -3.52 -6.61
C ARG A 90 3.75 -3.32 -7.69
N SER A 91 2.99 -4.35 -7.99
CA SER A 91 1.93 -4.26 -8.99
C SER A 91 0.93 -3.15 -8.62
N GLN A 92 0.50 -2.40 -9.63
CA GLN A 92 -0.50 -1.35 -9.53
C GLN A 92 -1.62 -1.70 -10.48
N TRP A 93 -2.77 -2.06 -9.92
CA TRP A 93 -3.89 -2.45 -10.74
C TRP A 93 -5.23 -2.07 -10.12
N ILE A 94 -6.25 -1.95 -10.98
CA ILE A 94 -7.64 -1.71 -10.63
C ILE A 94 -8.47 -2.73 -11.39
N LYS A 95 -9.13 -3.65 -10.67
CA LYS A 95 -9.85 -4.78 -11.27
C LYS A 95 -11.22 -4.94 -10.64
N ILE A 96 -12.16 -5.52 -11.39
CA ILE A 96 -13.43 -5.99 -10.85
C ILE A 96 -13.20 -7.34 -10.18
N VAL A 97 -13.68 -7.47 -8.96
CA VAL A 97 -13.65 -8.71 -8.18
C VAL A 97 -15.08 -9.10 -7.85
N ASP A 98 -15.51 -10.23 -8.36
CA ASP A 98 -16.91 -10.70 -8.24
C ASP A 98 -17.20 -11.36 -6.88
N GLU A 99 -16.16 -11.86 -6.19
CA GLU A 99 -16.28 -12.42 -4.85
C GLU A 99 -15.07 -11.99 -3.99
N PRO A 100 -15.22 -10.98 -3.14
CA PRO A 100 -14.17 -10.67 -2.18
C PRO A 100 -14.07 -11.79 -1.13
N THR A 101 -12.89 -12.42 -1.06
CA THR A 101 -12.65 -13.68 -0.35
C THR A 101 -12.47 -13.58 1.16
N ARG A 102 -12.67 -12.43 1.80
CA ARG A 102 -12.44 -12.27 3.24
C ARG A 102 -13.58 -11.58 3.99
N LYS A 103 -13.89 -12.19 5.15
CA LYS A 103 -14.73 -11.58 6.21
C LYS A 103 -14.02 -10.34 6.78
N THR A 104 -14.68 -9.22 6.78
CA THR A 104 -14.19 -8.00 7.42
C THR A 104 -14.77 -7.84 8.79
N PRO A 105 -13.96 -7.57 9.83
CA PRO A 105 -14.50 -7.03 11.06
C PRO A 105 -15.05 -5.63 10.78
N GLN A 106 -16.37 -5.46 10.87
CA GLN A 106 -16.94 -4.12 10.94
C GLN A 106 -16.64 -3.55 12.33
N PHE A 107 -15.84 -2.48 12.35
CA PHE A 107 -15.81 -1.60 13.51
C PHE A 107 -17.13 -0.83 13.54
N THR A 108 -18.14 -1.44 14.14
CA THR A 108 -19.26 -0.65 14.64
C THR A 108 -18.69 0.12 15.83
N THR A 109 -18.58 1.42 15.70
CA THR A 109 -18.38 2.35 16.81
C THR A 109 -19.64 2.35 17.66
N SER A 110 -19.96 1.22 18.26
CA SER A 110 -20.94 1.12 19.29
C SER A 110 -20.27 1.60 20.58
N ARG A 111 -20.72 2.70 21.11
CA ARG A 111 -20.35 3.24 22.44
C ARG A 111 -20.55 2.27 23.60
N MET A 112 -20.98 1.05 23.36
CA MET A 112 -21.33 0.03 24.36
C MET A 112 -20.60 -1.29 24.20
N GLY A 113 -19.29 -1.30 23.92
CA GLY A 113 -18.45 -2.49 24.15
C GLY A 113 -18.88 -3.82 23.50
N ARG A 114 -19.78 -3.81 22.50
CA ARG A 114 -20.14 -5.01 21.75
C ARG A 114 -19.00 -5.40 20.83
N LYS A 115 -18.57 -6.68 20.92
CA LYS A 115 -17.60 -7.26 20.01
C LYS A 115 -18.07 -7.01 18.56
N PRO A 116 -17.18 -6.58 17.64
CA PRO A 116 -17.52 -6.43 16.26
C PRO A 116 -18.05 -7.77 15.73
N LYS A 117 -19.26 -7.76 15.14
CA LYS A 117 -19.73 -8.91 14.38
C LYS A 117 -18.96 -8.96 13.07
N ASP A 118 -18.34 -10.10 12.76
CA ASP A 118 -17.81 -10.35 11.44
C ASP A 118 -18.95 -10.20 10.42
N LYS A 119 -18.88 -9.17 9.59
CA LYS A 119 -19.80 -9.00 8.49
C LYS A 119 -19.18 -9.64 7.26
N GLU A 120 -19.86 -10.60 6.70
CA GLU A 120 -19.55 -11.08 5.35
C GLU A 120 -19.72 -9.91 4.39
N LEU A 121 -18.72 -9.67 3.54
CA LEU A 121 -18.91 -8.78 2.40
C LEU A 121 -20.09 -9.38 1.59
N ALA A 122 -21.04 -8.52 1.22
CA ALA A 122 -22.08 -8.94 0.32
C ALA A 122 -21.44 -9.56 -0.93
N LYS A 123 -22.03 -10.62 -1.48
CA LYS A 123 -21.55 -11.28 -2.72
C LYS A 123 -21.66 -10.39 -3.96
N ASP A 124 -21.57 -9.09 -3.77
CA ASP A 124 -21.63 -8.10 -4.83
C ASP A 124 -20.25 -7.88 -5.41
N SER A 125 -20.18 -7.65 -6.70
CA SER A 125 -18.93 -7.25 -7.38
C SER A 125 -18.39 -5.94 -6.82
N HIS A 126 -17.08 -5.88 -6.63
CA HIS A 126 -16.37 -4.73 -6.09
C HIS A 126 -15.23 -4.30 -7.03
N ILE A 127 -14.91 -3.00 -7.01
CA ILE A 127 -13.69 -2.50 -7.61
C ILE A 127 -12.57 -2.68 -6.59
N ALA A 128 -11.57 -3.49 -6.93
CA ALA A 128 -10.38 -3.70 -6.11
C ALA A 128 -9.24 -2.86 -6.66
N ILE A 129 -8.59 -2.08 -5.78
CA ILE A 129 -7.45 -1.22 -6.11
C ILE A 129 -6.25 -1.68 -5.31
N ARG A 130 -5.16 -2.03 -5.98
CA ARG A 130 -3.89 -2.38 -5.38
C ARG A 130 -2.78 -1.44 -5.82
N PHE A 131 -1.92 -1.06 -4.89
CA PHE A 131 -0.74 -0.25 -5.15
C PHE A 131 0.32 -0.45 -4.07
N PRO A 132 1.61 -0.23 -4.38
CA PRO A 132 2.66 -0.18 -3.38
C PRO A 132 2.46 1.03 -2.47
N PHE A 133 2.97 0.96 -1.24
CA PHE A 133 2.81 2.04 -0.26
C PHE A 133 3.20 3.41 -0.86
N SER A 134 2.24 4.33 -0.88
CA SER A 134 2.42 5.71 -1.30
C SER A 134 1.48 6.63 -0.54
N LYS A 135 2.04 7.56 0.25
CA LYS A 135 1.23 8.53 1.00
C LYS A 135 0.28 9.33 0.09
N LYS A 136 0.77 9.73 -1.10
CA LYS A 136 -0.05 10.47 -2.08
C LYS A 136 -1.25 9.67 -2.55
N ILE A 137 -1.05 8.37 -2.84
CA ILE A 137 -2.15 7.50 -3.29
C ILE A 137 -3.12 7.20 -2.14
N ILE A 138 -2.61 6.97 -0.93
CA ILE A 138 -3.45 6.77 0.26
C ILE A 138 -4.39 7.97 0.46
N MET A 139 -3.88 9.21 0.39
CA MET A 139 -4.72 10.40 0.50
C MET A 139 -5.80 10.48 -0.59
N LEU A 140 -5.50 10.05 -1.82
CA LEU A 140 -6.51 9.98 -2.90
C LEU A 140 -7.57 8.92 -2.60
N ILE A 141 -7.16 7.75 -2.13
CA ILE A 141 -8.09 6.68 -1.72
C ILE A 141 -8.96 7.12 -0.54
N GLU A 142 -8.39 7.78 0.46
CA GLU A 142 -9.14 8.31 1.60
C GLU A 142 -10.19 9.34 1.17
N LYS A 143 -9.83 10.22 0.24
CA LYS A 143 -10.77 11.19 -0.34
C LYS A 143 -11.93 10.49 -1.06
N LEU A 144 -11.64 9.48 -1.89
CA LEU A 144 -12.65 8.67 -2.55
C LEU A 144 -13.50 7.91 -1.51
N ALA A 145 -12.85 7.26 -0.54
CA ALA A 145 -13.51 6.49 0.51
C ALA A 145 -14.46 7.37 1.36
N HIS A 146 -14.13 8.64 1.56
CA HIS A 146 -15.01 9.56 2.26
C HIS A 146 -16.34 9.78 1.51
N GLY A 147 -16.31 9.81 0.18
CA GLY A 147 -17.52 9.87 -0.66
C GLY A 147 -18.32 8.57 -0.68
N TYR A 148 -17.67 7.42 -0.48
CA TYR A 148 -18.28 6.08 -0.62
C TYR A 148 -18.24 5.27 0.69
N ARG A 149 -18.44 5.90 1.84
CA ARG A 149 -18.30 5.29 3.19
C ARG A 149 -19.03 3.96 3.37
N GLN A 150 -20.21 3.79 2.79
CA GLN A 150 -21.00 2.57 2.93
C GLN A 150 -20.53 1.41 2.03
N GLY A 151 -19.73 1.71 1.02
CA GLY A 151 -19.25 0.75 0.04
C GLY A 151 -17.74 0.62 -0.03
N TYR A 152 -17.00 1.22 0.90
CA TYR A 152 -15.55 1.15 0.96
C TYR A 152 -15.05 0.20 2.04
N TYR A 153 -14.01 -0.55 1.69
CA TYR A 153 -13.34 -1.47 2.58
C TYR A 153 -11.84 -1.59 2.25
N HIS A 154 -10.99 -1.70 3.28
CA HIS A 154 -9.56 -1.90 3.15
C HIS A 154 -9.11 -3.21 3.78
N GLU A 155 -8.54 -4.12 2.98
CA GLU A 155 -7.96 -5.36 3.46
C GLU A 155 -6.52 -5.13 3.96
N LYS A 156 -6.34 -5.13 5.28
CA LYS A 156 -5.06 -4.76 5.91
C LYS A 156 -3.87 -5.66 5.56
N GLY A 157 -4.11 -6.92 5.23
CA GLY A 157 -3.03 -7.87 4.94
C GLY A 157 -2.49 -7.80 3.51
N SER A 158 -3.37 -7.61 2.54
CA SER A 158 -3.06 -7.57 1.12
C SER A 158 -2.82 -6.17 0.57
N HIS A 159 -3.12 -5.13 1.37
CA HIS A 159 -3.13 -3.73 0.93
C HIS A 159 -4.04 -3.48 -0.28
N ILE A 160 -5.17 -4.18 -0.34
CA ILE A 160 -6.19 -3.99 -1.37
C ILE A 160 -7.32 -3.15 -0.80
N HIS A 161 -7.77 -2.18 -1.58
CA HIS A 161 -8.88 -1.30 -1.26
C HIS A 161 -10.07 -1.66 -2.15
N TYR A 162 -11.21 -1.95 -1.54
CA TYR A 162 -12.42 -2.34 -2.25
C TYR A 162 -13.45 -1.22 -2.20
N PHE A 163 -14.09 -0.98 -3.34
CA PHE A 163 -15.21 -0.06 -3.47
C PHE A 163 -16.40 -0.80 -4.07
N LYS A 164 -17.58 -0.60 -3.53
CA LYS A 164 -18.80 -1.12 -4.15
C LYS A 164 -18.99 -0.50 -5.54
N ILE A 165 -19.35 -1.34 -6.53
CA ILE A 165 -19.60 -0.87 -7.88
C ILE A 165 -20.87 -0.01 -7.90
N SER A 166 -20.75 1.18 -8.44
CA SER A 166 -21.82 2.10 -8.79
C SER A 166 -21.33 3.00 -9.92
N GLU A 167 -22.24 3.62 -10.65
CA GLU A 167 -21.91 4.54 -11.74
C GLU A 167 -20.90 5.63 -11.28
N ASN A 168 -21.15 6.22 -10.12
CA ASN A 168 -20.30 7.26 -9.60
C ASN A 168 -18.94 6.72 -9.14
N SER A 169 -18.89 5.57 -8.43
CA SER A 169 -17.62 5.02 -7.96
C SER A 169 -16.73 4.56 -9.11
N VAL A 170 -17.29 3.95 -10.15
CA VAL A 170 -16.54 3.56 -11.36
C VAL A 170 -15.97 4.79 -12.04
N TYR A 171 -16.81 5.79 -12.29
CA TYR A 171 -16.40 7.02 -12.97
C TYR A 171 -15.30 7.76 -12.19
N ASP A 172 -15.50 8.00 -10.91
CA ASP A 172 -14.55 8.75 -10.08
C ASP A 172 -13.21 8.02 -9.90
N ILE A 173 -13.24 6.70 -9.75
CA ILE A 173 -12.02 5.89 -9.65
C ILE A 173 -11.26 5.91 -10.97
N VAL A 174 -11.92 5.64 -12.09
CA VAL A 174 -11.28 5.63 -13.40
C VAL A 174 -10.69 7.02 -13.72
N GLU A 175 -11.46 8.10 -13.57
CA GLU A 175 -10.98 9.47 -13.81
C GLU A 175 -9.79 9.84 -12.89
N THR A 176 -9.78 9.36 -11.65
CA THR A 176 -8.68 9.62 -10.70
C THR A 176 -7.39 8.91 -11.10
N PHE A 177 -7.49 7.71 -11.70
CA PHE A 177 -6.33 6.84 -11.93
C PHE A 177 -5.93 6.63 -13.38
N LYS A 178 -6.74 7.00 -14.39
CA LYS A 178 -6.46 6.79 -15.83
C LYS A 178 -5.12 7.36 -16.31
N ASN A 179 -4.64 8.44 -15.68
CA ASN A 179 -3.37 9.09 -16.02
C ASN A 179 -2.22 8.67 -15.10
N LYS A 180 -2.41 7.63 -14.29
CA LYS A 180 -1.42 7.17 -13.33
C LYS A 180 -1.08 5.70 -13.64
N ASN A 181 -0.01 5.38 -14.08
CA ASN A 181 0.54 4.06 -14.47
C ASN A 181 -0.09 2.83 -13.74
N TYR A 182 -1.43 2.66 -13.87
CA TYR A 182 -2.21 1.53 -13.36
C TYR A 182 -2.68 0.65 -14.50
N GLU A 183 -2.60 -0.65 -14.30
CA GLU A 183 -3.32 -1.62 -15.12
C GLU A 183 -4.81 -1.55 -14.73
N ILE A 184 -5.66 -0.99 -15.57
CA ILE A 184 -7.10 -0.85 -15.32
C ILE A 184 -7.84 -1.88 -16.15
N ASP A 185 -8.76 -2.63 -15.52
CA ASP A 185 -9.65 -3.60 -16.18
C ASP A 185 -10.45 -2.90 -17.30
N GLU A 186 -10.43 -3.47 -18.49
CA GLU A 186 -11.11 -2.91 -19.68
C GLU A 186 -12.59 -2.68 -19.43
N ARG A 187 -13.25 -3.59 -18.71
CA ARG A 187 -14.67 -3.45 -18.31
C ARG A 187 -14.95 -2.18 -17.51
N LEU A 188 -13.99 -1.75 -16.67
CA LEU A 188 -14.13 -0.49 -15.91
C LEU A 188 -13.95 0.72 -16.82
N LEU A 189 -13.06 0.65 -17.80
CA LEU A 189 -12.85 1.74 -18.76
C LEU A 189 -14.09 1.91 -19.63
N GLU A 190 -14.64 0.83 -20.16
CA GLU A 190 -15.85 0.84 -20.97
C GLU A 190 -17.05 1.40 -20.19
N TYR A 191 -17.24 0.91 -18.97
CA TYR A 191 -18.34 1.36 -18.12
C TYR A 191 -18.21 2.85 -17.73
N ALA A 192 -16.98 3.29 -17.39
CA ALA A 192 -16.73 4.72 -17.12
C ALA A 192 -17.02 5.61 -18.35
N GLN A 193 -16.73 5.12 -19.55
CA GLN A 193 -17.04 5.84 -20.78
C GLN A 193 -18.55 5.93 -21.04
N GLN A 194 -19.29 4.86 -20.78
CA GLN A 194 -20.75 4.88 -20.86
C GLN A 194 -21.35 5.88 -19.87
N VAL A 195 -20.91 5.85 -18.61
CA VAL A 195 -21.35 6.80 -17.58
C VAL A 195 -21.04 8.24 -17.98
N LYS A 196 -19.86 8.50 -18.54
CA LYS A 196 -19.50 9.82 -19.05
C LYS A 196 -20.41 10.29 -20.16
N THR A 197 -20.78 9.40 -21.09
CA THR A 197 -21.68 9.72 -22.19
C THR A 197 -23.07 10.06 -21.69
N ILE A 198 -23.56 9.36 -20.64
CA ILE A 198 -24.83 9.65 -20.01
C ILE A 198 -24.80 11.00 -19.28
N LYS A 199 -23.75 11.25 -18.48
CA LYS A 199 -23.59 12.52 -17.74
C LYS A 199 -23.43 13.74 -18.65
N ASN A 200 -22.83 13.57 -19.83
CA ASN A 200 -22.61 14.65 -20.79
C ASN A 200 -23.79 14.87 -21.75
N LYS A 201 -24.81 14.01 -21.74
CA LYS A 201 -26.03 14.30 -22.48
C LYS A 201 -26.70 15.51 -21.82
N PRO A 202 -26.93 16.62 -22.55
CA PRO A 202 -27.72 17.72 -22.00
C PRO A 202 -29.08 17.14 -21.60
N GLU A 203 -29.45 17.33 -20.35
CA GLU A 203 -30.79 17.02 -19.92
C GLU A 203 -31.73 17.84 -20.81
N LYS A 204 -32.32 17.21 -21.81
CA LYS A 204 -33.49 17.75 -22.46
C LYS A 204 -34.60 17.69 -21.42
N TYR A 205 -34.70 18.74 -20.62
CA TYR A 205 -35.86 18.94 -19.77
C TYR A 205 -37.06 19.05 -20.71
N ILE A 206 -37.84 18.00 -20.77
CA ILE A 206 -39.15 18.02 -21.39
C ILE A 206 -40.12 18.17 -20.22
N PRO A 207 -40.69 19.36 -20.01
CA PRO A 207 -41.63 19.59 -18.91
C PRO A 207 -42.77 18.56 -18.98
N GLY A 208 -42.98 17.82 -17.89
CA GLY A 208 -44.06 16.84 -17.79
C GLY A 208 -43.76 15.41 -18.25
N VAL A 209 -42.55 15.10 -18.76
CA VAL A 209 -42.21 13.74 -19.20
C VAL A 209 -41.33 12.99 -18.20
N TYR A 210 -40.60 13.72 -17.34
CA TYR A 210 -39.74 13.15 -16.31
C TYR A 210 -40.14 13.69 -14.93
N ASP A 211 -41.22 13.13 -14.39
CA ASP A 211 -41.40 13.20 -12.94
C ASP A 211 -40.79 11.92 -12.35
N PHE A 212 -39.54 12.05 -11.90
CA PHE A 212 -38.79 10.94 -11.31
C PHE A 212 -39.49 10.31 -10.10
N ASN A 213 -40.40 11.03 -9.49
CA ASN A 213 -41.20 10.52 -8.37
C ASN A 213 -42.35 9.58 -8.85
N LEU A 214 -42.76 9.64 -10.10
CA LEU A 214 -43.81 8.79 -10.65
C LEU A 214 -43.27 7.48 -11.24
N VAL A 215 -41.99 7.43 -11.63
CA VAL A 215 -41.37 6.23 -12.25
C VAL A 215 -40.95 5.21 -11.20
N ASN A 216 -40.69 5.62 -9.97
CA ASN A 216 -40.18 4.77 -8.89
C ASN A 216 -41.15 4.47 -7.75
N THR A 217 -42.39 4.83 -7.85
CA THR A 217 -43.46 4.35 -6.96
C THR A 217 -44.15 3.15 -7.60
N PRO A 218 -43.91 1.94 -7.13
CA PRO A 218 -44.77 0.81 -7.51
C PRO A 218 -46.20 1.11 -7.02
N LYS A 219 -47.14 1.08 -7.94
CA LYS A 219 -48.56 1.06 -7.60
C LYS A 219 -48.93 -0.24 -6.90
#